data_e7b9cc69be0cacc1a7c24f952d11a94b
#
_entry.id   e7b9cc69be0cacc1a7c24f952d11a94b
#
_cell.length_a   1.000
_cell.length_b   1.000
_cell.length_c   1.000
_cell.angle_alpha   90.00
_cell.angle_beta   90.00
_cell.angle_gamma   90.00
#
_symmetry.space_group_name_H-M   'P 1'
#
loop_
_entity.id
_entity.type
_entity.pdbx_description
1 polymer ?
#
loop_
_entity_poly.entity_id
_entity_poly.type
_entity_poly.pdbx_seq_one_letter_code
_entity_poly.pdbx_strand_id
1 'polypeptide(L)'
;YTGYKNLKLVADIQGKVDKEEIIKTLQKVGLKPDDKRTYKKYSLGMKQRLGIACAIMGTPKLIILDEPFNGLDEKGVLQIRDVIKGLKQKNCIVIVACHDKEQLEYLSDEIYVIKEGKLQ
;
A
#
# COMPACT_ATOMS: atom_id res chain seq x y z
N TYR A 1 -12.29 -9.47 -10.82
CA TYR A 1 -11.11 -10.30 -10.60
C TYR A 1 -10.80 -10.46 -9.13
N THR A 2 -10.15 -11.55 -8.76
CA THR A 2 -9.62 -11.76 -7.41
C THR A 2 -8.45 -10.81 -7.14
N GLY A 3 -8.03 -10.72 -5.87
CA GLY A 3 -6.84 -9.93 -5.52
C GLY A 3 -5.60 -10.41 -6.25
N TYR A 4 -5.38 -11.72 -6.28
CA TYR A 4 -4.27 -12.31 -7.03
C TYR A 4 -4.31 -11.95 -8.51
N LYS A 5 -5.47 -12.08 -9.15
CA LYS A 5 -5.62 -11.76 -10.58
C LYS A 5 -5.36 -10.28 -10.87
N ASN A 6 -5.82 -9.39 -9.98
CA ASN A 6 -5.56 -7.96 -10.11
C ASN A 6 -4.06 -7.67 -10.10
N LEU A 7 -3.32 -8.23 -9.13
CA LEU A 7 -1.87 -8.02 -9.06
C LEU A 7 -1.15 -8.68 -10.23
N LYS A 8 -1.62 -9.82 -10.70
CA LYS A 8 -1.02 -10.48 -11.87
C LYS A 8 -1.11 -9.61 -13.12
N LEU A 9 -2.25 -8.93 -13.31
CA LEU A 9 -2.41 -8.02 -14.45
C LEU A 9 -1.41 -6.87 -14.38
N VAL A 10 -1.22 -6.29 -13.20
CA VAL A 10 -0.22 -5.23 -12.99
C VAL A 10 1.19 -5.78 -13.21
N ALA A 11 1.48 -6.97 -12.70
CA ALA A 11 2.78 -7.62 -12.86
C ALA A 11 3.11 -7.88 -14.33
N ASP A 12 2.12 -8.32 -15.11
CA ASP A 12 2.29 -8.57 -16.55
C ASP A 12 2.65 -7.27 -17.28
N ILE A 13 2.07 -6.15 -16.88
CA ILE A 13 2.41 -4.83 -17.44
C ILE A 13 3.84 -4.44 -17.10
N GLN A 14 4.27 -4.66 -15.85
CA GLN A 14 5.63 -4.34 -15.40
C GLN A 14 6.69 -5.26 -16.01
N GLY A 15 6.31 -6.51 -16.32
CA GLY A 15 7.18 -7.47 -16.99
C GLY A 15 8.29 -8.09 -16.16
N LYS A 16 8.39 -7.79 -14.86
CA LYS A 16 9.51 -8.24 -14.02
C LYS A 16 9.07 -8.92 -12.71
N VAL A 17 7.79 -9.17 -12.53
CA VAL A 17 7.26 -9.66 -11.26
C VAL A 17 6.73 -11.08 -11.47
N ASP A 18 7.23 -12.02 -10.70
CA ASP A 18 6.80 -13.42 -10.78
C ASP A 18 5.68 -13.75 -9.78
N LYS A 19 5.18 -14.97 -9.86
CA LYS A 19 4.09 -15.46 -9.01
C LYS A 19 4.44 -15.38 -7.52
N GLU A 20 5.66 -15.72 -7.16
CA GLU A 20 6.10 -15.71 -5.77
C GLU A 20 6.07 -14.30 -5.19
N GLU A 21 6.49 -13.30 -5.95
CA GLU A 21 6.46 -11.90 -5.55
C GLU A 21 5.01 -11.42 -5.34
N ILE A 22 4.09 -11.81 -6.21
CA ILE A 22 2.67 -11.48 -6.07
C ILE A 22 2.12 -12.03 -4.75
N ILE A 23 2.41 -13.30 -4.45
CA ILE A 23 1.95 -13.95 -3.23
C ILE A 23 2.51 -13.25 -2.00
N LYS A 24 3.80 -12.96 -2.00
CA LYS A 24 4.46 -12.25 -0.89
C LYS A 24 3.88 -10.86 -0.67
N THR A 25 3.60 -10.15 -1.75
CA THR A 25 3.04 -8.80 -1.67
C THR A 25 1.64 -8.82 -1.06
N LEU A 26 0.78 -9.76 -1.47
CA LEU A 26 -0.53 -9.93 -0.87
C LEU A 26 -0.44 -10.23 0.62
N GLN A 27 0.45 -11.11 1.01
CA GLN A 27 0.65 -11.46 2.42
C GLN A 27 1.13 -10.27 3.24
N LYS A 28 2.04 -9.45 2.71
CA LYS A 28 2.53 -8.24 3.39
C LYS A 28 1.40 -7.29 3.76
N VAL A 29 0.45 -7.09 2.86
CA VAL A 29 -0.66 -6.17 3.13
C VAL A 29 -1.82 -6.83 3.86
N GLY A 30 -1.69 -8.11 4.23
CA GLY A 30 -2.70 -8.81 5.00
C GLY A 30 -3.85 -9.40 4.19
N LEU A 31 -3.65 -9.62 2.91
CA LEU A 31 -4.61 -10.30 2.06
C LEU A 31 -4.19 -11.75 1.85
N LYS A 32 -5.17 -12.64 1.76
CA LYS A 32 -4.92 -14.05 1.49
C LYS A 32 -4.76 -14.28 -0.01
N PRO A 33 -3.63 -14.83 -0.48
CA PRO A 33 -3.42 -15.04 -1.92
C PRO A 33 -4.43 -16.00 -2.56
N ASP A 34 -4.97 -16.92 -1.78
CA ASP A 34 -5.92 -17.93 -2.27
C ASP A 34 -7.39 -17.51 -2.10
N ASP A 35 -7.66 -16.30 -1.65
CA ASP A 35 -9.01 -15.77 -1.51
C ASP A 35 -9.66 -15.66 -2.89
N LYS A 36 -10.77 -16.35 -3.09
CA LYS A 36 -11.46 -16.40 -4.39
C LYS A 36 -12.47 -15.28 -4.59
N ARG A 37 -12.68 -14.44 -3.58
CA ARG A 37 -13.60 -13.30 -3.73
C ARG A 37 -13.07 -12.33 -4.76
N THR A 38 -13.98 -11.79 -5.57
CA THR A 38 -13.63 -10.76 -6.53
C THR A 38 -13.57 -9.39 -5.84
N TYR A 39 -12.94 -8.43 -6.49
CA TYR A 39 -12.80 -7.07 -5.96
C TYR A 39 -14.14 -6.45 -5.56
N LYS A 40 -15.20 -6.72 -6.31
CA LYS A 40 -16.54 -6.21 -6.00
C LYS A 40 -17.04 -6.64 -4.61
N LYS A 41 -16.60 -7.79 -4.13
CA LYS A 41 -17.00 -8.34 -2.85
C LYS A 41 -16.03 -8.00 -1.71
N TYR A 42 -14.99 -7.24 -2.01
CA TYR A 42 -14.02 -6.81 -1.00
C TYR A 42 -14.63 -5.73 -0.10
N SER A 43 -14.29 -5.78 1.19
CA SER A 43 -14.56 -4.67 2.11
C SER A 43 -13.74 -3.45 1.70
N LEU A 44 -14.08 -2.29 2.25
CA LEU A 44 -13.30 -1.06 2.01
C LEU A 44 -11.84 -1.26 2.42
N GLY A 45 -11.60 -1.87 3.59
CA GLY A 45 -10.24 -2.15 4.05
C GLY A 45 -9.48 -3.09 3.13
N MET A 46 -10.15 -4.12 2.60
CA MET A 46 -9.54 -5.05 1.64
C MET A 46 -9.17 -4.34 0.32
N LYS A 47 -10.05 -3.47 -0.18
CA LYS A 47 -9.77 -2.67 -1.38
C LYS A 47 -8.58 -1.76 -1.16
N GLN A 48 -8.50 -1.15 0.01
CA GLN A 48 -7.38 -0.28 0.39
C GLN A 48 -6.07 -1.07 0.42
N ARG A 49 -6.08 -2.23 1.03
CA ARG A 49 -4.90 -3.11 1.10
C ARG A 49 -4.44 -3.54 -0.30
N LEU A 50 -5.37 -3.87 -1.18
CA LEU A 50 -5.03 -4.26 -2.55
C LEU A 50 -4.41 -3.10 -3.32
N GLY A 51 -4.93 -1.90 -3.15
CA GLY A 51 -4.35 -0.69 -3.76
C GLY A 51 -2.91 -0.46 -3.33
N ILE A 52 -2.63 -0.64 -2.04
CA ILE A 52 -1.27 -0.54 -1.50
C ILE A 52 -0.39 -1.64 -2.10
N ALA A 53 -0.89 -2.87 -2.18
CA ALA A 53 -0.15 -3.98 -2.79
C ALA A 53 0.26 -3.67 -4.23
N CYS A 54 -0.65 -3.11 -5.02
CA CYS A 54 -0.34 -2.71 -6.39
C CYS A 54 0.78 -1.66 -6.44
N ALA A 55 0.78 -0.72 -5.50
CA ALA A 55 1.77 0.35 -5.47
C ALA A 55 3.17 -0.13 -5.07
N ILE A 56 3.27 -1.11 -4.15
CA ILE A 56 4.55 -1.55 -3.60
C ILE A 56 5.16 -2.75 -4.32
N MET A 57 4.37 -3.45 -5.14
CA MET A 57 4.82 -4.66 -5.83
C MET A 57 6.03 -4.36 -6.72
N GLY A 58 7.02 -5.24 -6.69
CA GLY A 58 8.23 -5.07 -7.48
C GLY A 58 9.24 -4.08 -6.89
N THR A 59 9.01 -3.56 -5.71
CA THR A 59 9.87 -2.62 -4.98
C THR A 59 10.31 -1.43 -5.85
N PRO A 60 9.38 -0.56 -6.28
CA PRO A 60 9.73 0.61 -7.08
C PRO A 60 10.56 1.60 -6.27
N LYS A 61 11.26 2.49 -6.97
CA LYS A 61 12.11 3.50 -6.32
C LYS A 61 11.31 4.65 -5.72
N LEU A 62 10.12 4.89 -6.22
CA LEU A 62 9.22 5.93 -5.74
C LEU A 62 7.82 5.37 -5.59
N ILE A 63 7.23 5.59 -4.42
CA ILE A 63 5.86 5.17 -4.13
C ILE A 63 5.11 6.38 -3.57
N ILE A 64 3.90 6.60 -4.09
CA ILE A 64 3.01 7.64 -3.60
C ILE A 64 1.76 6.96 -3.04
N LEU A 65 1.47 7.20 -1.78
CA LEU A 65 0.31 6.66 -1.09
C LEU A 65 -0.59 7.80 -0.62
N ASP A 66 -1.83 7.79 -1.06
CA ASP A 66 -2.83 8.80 -0.68
C ASP A 66 -3.81 8.17 0.32
N GLU A 67 -3.82 8.70 1.54
CA GLU A 67 -4.66 8.22 2.63
C GLU A 67 -4.58 6.69 2.82
N PRO A 68 -3.36 6.13 3.00
CA PRO A 68 -3.20 4.67 3.01
C PRO A 68 -3.87 3.97 4.19
N PHE A 69 -4.22 4.72 5.25
CA PHE A 69 -4.86 4.16 6.44
C PHE A 69 -6.39 4.24 6.40
N ASN A 70 -6.95 4.86 5.37
CA ASN A 70 -8.39 5.06 5.26
C ASN A 70 -9.11 3.70 5.15
N GLY A 71 -10.17 3.52 5.94
CA GLY A 71 -10.96 2.29 5.92
C GLY A 71 -10.34 1.11 6.67
N LEU A 72 -9.19 1.29 7.31
CA LEU A 72 -8.54 0.24 8.09
C LEU A 72 -8.90 0.34 9.56
N ASP A 73 -9.04 -0.81 10.22
CA ASP A 73 -9.15 -0.86 11.67
C ASP A 73 -7.78 -0.63 12.32
N GLU A 74 -7.74 -0.58 13.64
CA GLU A 74 -6.51 -0.30 14.39
C GLU A 74 -5.39 -1.30 14.04
N LYS A 75 -5.72 -2.58 13.95
CA LYS A 75 -4.75 -3.62 13.58
C LYS A 75 -4.24 -3.42 12.15
N GLY A 76 -5.13 -3.08 11.23
CA GLY A 76 -4.77 -2.80 9.84
C GLY A 76 -3.86 -1.60 9.70
N VAL A 77 -4.12 -0.54 10.48
CA VAL A 77 -3.25 0.66 10.49
C VAL A 77 -1.83 0.29 10.90
N LEU A 78 -1.68 -0.49 11.98
CA LEU A 78 -0.35 -0.92 12.45
C LEU A 78 0.36 -1.78 11.40
N GLN A 79 -0.37 -2.66 10.74
CA GLN A 79 0.19 -3.54 9.71
C GLN A 79 0.71 -2.74 8.51
N ILE A 80 -0.08 -1.81 7.99
CA ILE A 80 0.34 -0.98 6.85
C ILE A 80 1.47 -0.02 7.24
N ARG A 81 1.44 0.48 8.47
CA ARG A 81 2.54 1.31 8.98
C ARG A 81 3.87 0.57 8.92
N ASP A 82 3.88 -0.70 9.32
CA ASP A 82 5.09 -1.53 9.28
C ASP A 82 5.55 -1.80 7.85
N VAL A 83 4.61 -1.98 6.92
CA VAL A 83 4.92 -2.14 5.49
C VAL A 83 5.64 -0.90 4.96
N ILE A 84 5.13 0.29 5.27
CA ILE A 84 5.73 1.56 4.83
C ILE A 84 7.13 1.71 5.40
N LYS A 85 7.33 1.40 6.68
CA LYS A 85 8.65 1.44 7.31
C LYS A 85 9.64 0.52 6.60
N GLY A 86 9.22 -0.68 6.24
CA GLY A 86 10.06 -1.64 5.53
C GLY A 86 10.50 -1.13 4.16
N LEU A 87 9.64 -0.39 3.48
CA LEU A 87 9.96 0.21 2.19
C LEU A 87 11.07 1.25 2.29
N LYS A 88 11.05 2.08 3.33
CA LYS A 88 12.07 3.10 3.56
C LYS A 88 13.45 2.47 3.74
N GLN A 89 13.52 1.31 4.36
CA GLN A 89 14.78 0.60 4.57
C GLN A 89 15.37 0.02 3.27
N LYS A 90 14.57 -0.06 2.20
CA LYS A 90 15.01 -0.58 0.91
C LYS A 90 15.40 0.52 -0.09
N ASN A 91 15.75 1.70 0.41
CA ASN A 91 16.10 2.87 -0.40
C ASN A 91 14.97 3.30 -1.35
N CYS A 92 13.73 3.11 -0.90
CA CYS A 92 12.55 3.54 -1.62
C CYS A 92 12.11 4.92 -1.09
N ILE A 93 11.81 5.84 -1.99
CA ILE A 93 11.23 7.13 -1.61
C ILE A 93 9.74 6.93 -1.50
N VAL A 94 9.18 7.19 -0.33
CA VAL A 94 7.75 7.04 -0.07
C VAL A 94 7.15 8.39 0.26
N ILE A 95 6.16 8.81 -0.52
CA ILE A 95 5.40 10.03 -0.27
C ILE A 95 4.02 9.61 0.23
N VAL A 96 3.65 10.08 1.42
CA VAL A 96 2.38 9.74 2.05
C VAL A 96 1.57 11.01 2.26
N ALA A 97 0.36 11.05 1.69
CA ALA A 97 -0.62 12.11 1.97
C ALA A 97 -1.64 11.56 2.98
N CYS A 98 -1.72 12.17 4.15
CA CYS A 98 -2.52 11.66 5.25
C CYS A 98 -2.96 12.80 6.17
N HIS A 99 -4.17 12.68 6.74
CA HIS A 99 -4.69 13.65 7.72
C HIS A 99 -4.34 13.27 9.16
N ASP A 100 -3.90 12.05 9.41
CA ASP A 100 -3.56 11.54 10.74
C ASP A 100 -2.14 11.97 11.12
N LYS A 101 -2.02 12.99 11.97
CA LYS A 101 -0.74 13.52 12.41
C LYS A 101 0.11 12.50 13.14
N GLU A 102 -0.51 11.62 13.92
CA GLU A 102 0.21 10.59 14.67
C GLU A 102 0.95 9.65 13.72
N GLN A 103 0.29 9.22 12.65
CA GLN A 103 0.92 8.34 11.67
C GLN A 103 2.01 9.08 10.88
N LEU A 104 1.78 10.34 10.53
CA LEU A 104 2.78 11.14 9.83
C LEU A 104 4.03 11.34 10.67
N GLU A 105 3.87 11.66 11.94
CA GLU A 105 5.00 11.86 12.87
C GLU A 105 5.79 10.56 13.07
N TYR A 106 5.10 9.43 13.12
CA TYR A 106 5.74 8.14 13.29
C TYR A 106 6.55 7.70 12.05
N LEU A 107 6.03 7.99 10.85
CA LEU A 107 6.58 7.47 9.61
C LEU A 107 7.56 8.43 8.91
N SER A 108 7.36 9.73 9.09
CA SER A 108 7.99 10.72 8.21
C SER A 108 9.33 11.19 8.74
N ASP A 109 10.29 11.35 7.83
CA ASP A 109 11.53 12.07 8.08
C ASP A 109 11.30 13.58 7.94
N GLU A 110 10.43 13.97 7.00
CA GLU A 110 10.04 15.35 6.75
C GLU A 110 8.53 15.44 6.57
N ILE A 111 7.91 16.46 7.15
CA ILE A 111 6.47 16.69 7.05
C ILE A 111 6.22 18.05 6.41
N TYR A 112 5.40 18.05 5.35
CA TYR A 112 4.94 19.26 4.69
C TYR A 112 3.42 19.35 4.83
N VAL A 113 2.93 20.54 5.17
CA VAL A 113 1.49 20.79 5.30
C VAL A 113 1.03 21.62 4.11
N ILE A 114 0.01 21.13 3.40
CA ILE A 114 -0.61 21.85 2.30
C ILE A 114 -2.01 22.25 2.73
N LYS A 115 -2.31 23.53 2.70
CA LYS A 115 -3.61 24.07 3.09
C LYS A 115 -4.12 25.01 1.99
N GLU A 116 -5.34 24.75 1.54
CA GLU A 116 -5.98 25.53 0.47
C GLU A 116 -5.11 25.61 -0.79
N GLY A 117 -4.42 24.50 -1.11
CA GLY A 117 -3.57 24.44 -2.28
C GLY A 117 -2.21 25.13 -2.14
N LYS A 118 -1.87 25.61 -0.93
CA LYS A 118 -0.59 26.27 -0.66
C LYS A 118 0.22 25.49 0.35
N LEU A 119 1.51 25.36 0.08
CA LEU A 119 2.46 24.74 0.99
C LEU A 119 2.68 25.63 2.21
N GLN A 120 2.51 25.06 3.38
CA GLN A 120 2.69 25.75 4.65
C GLN A 120 4.09 25.56 5.21
#